data_337bcfdc12c203878ee4ae55a1a80213
#
_entry.id   337bcfdc12c203878ee4ae55a1a80213
#
_cell.length_a   1.000
_cell.length_b   1.000
_cell.length_c   1.000
_cell.angle_alpha   90.00
_cell.angle_beta   90.00
_cell.angle_gamma   90.00
#
_symmetry.space_group_name_H-M   'P 1'
#
loop_
_entity.id
_entity.type
_entity.pdbx_description
1 polymer ?
#
loop_
_entity_poly.entity_id
_entity_poly.type
_entity_poly.pdbx_seq_one_letter_code
_entity_poly.pdbx_strand_id
1 'polypeptide(L)'
;ETVATITAEGVVTALKLGTTKISATSMEGNFSDTLVLTVAPISVKGVKILSGTDGKMTIGTSSNYAIAYEIIPANAANKNTTWESSDPETVQVQNTALIIGHKNGTAIVTVTTEDGGFQDMLTVIVGDGTAVENIYDEAGLDVNAPMYDVLGRQVDKTYRGIVIQN
;
A
#
# COMPACT_ATOMS: atom_id res chain seq x y z
N GLU A 1 -33.69 -20.98 -6.52
CA GLU A 1 -32.36 -21.17 -5.86
C GLU A 1 -32.38 -20.60 -4.45
N THR A 2 -31.90 -21.36 -3.47
CA THR A 2 -31.95 -21.01 -2.04
C THR A 2 -30.88 -20.00 -1.68
N VAL A 3 -31.25 -18.88 -1.04
CA VAL A 3 -30.32 -17.81 -0.60
C VAL A 3 -29.60 -18.21 0.69
N ALA A 4 -30.32 -18.87 1.60
CA ALA A 4 -29.74 -19.38 2.85
C ALA A 4 -30.50 -20.65 3.28
N THR A 5 -29.84 -21.46 4.10
CA THR A 5 -30.47 -22.61 4.80
C THR A 5 -30.48 -22.35 6.30
N ILE A 6 -31.39 -23.01 7.02
CA ILE A 6 -31.48 -22.99 8.48
C ILE A 6 -31.59 -24.42 9.00
N THR A 7 -30.86 -24.70 10.10
CA THR A 7 -30.98 -25.98 10.80
C THR A 7 -32.11 -25.95 11.83
N ALA A 8 -32.47 -27.12 12.40
CA ALA A 8 -33.47 -27.22 13.46
C ALA A 8 -33.08 -26.44 14.74
N GLU A 9 -31.77 -26.27 14.97
CA GLU A 9 -31.17 -25.52 16.09
C GLU A 9 -31.17 -24.02 15.83
N GLY A 10 -31.62 -23.54 14.66
CA GLY A 10 -31.68 -22.13 14.31
C GLY A 10 -30.38 -21.56 13.71
N VAL A 11 -29.41 -22.41 13.33
CA VAL A 11 -28.19 -21.94 12.69
C VAL A 11 -28.45 -21.63 11.22
N VAL A 12 -28.20 -20.38 10.81
CA VAL A 12 -28.39 -19.91 9.45
C VAL A 12 -27.05 -19.94 8.69
N THR A 13 -27.09 -20.58 7.50
CA THR A 13 -25.95 -20.61 6.57
C THR A 13 -26.29 -19.87 5.29
N ALA A 14 -25.56 -18.81 4.96
CA ALA A 14 -25.71 -18.09 3.71
C ALA A 14 -25.10 -18.89 2.55
N LEU A 15 -25.81 -19.00 1.43
CA LEU A 15 -25.37 -19.75 0.25
C LEU A 15 -25.10 -18.85 -0.96
N LYS A 16 -25.87 -17.77 -1.13
CA LYS A 16 -25.68 -16.80 -2.20
C LYS A 16 -26.23 -15.43 -1.82
N LEU A 17 -25.84 -14.42 -2.56
CA LEU A 17 -26.38 -13.06 -2.41
C LEU A 17 -27.88 -13.02 -2.70
N GLY A 18 -28.61 -12.21 -1.94
CA GLY A 18 -30.04 -12.01 -2.11
C GLY A 18 -30.78 -11.90 -0.80
N THR A 19 -32.12 -11.88 -0.87
CA THR A 19 -32.98 -11.77 0.29
C THR A 19 -33.89 -12.99 0.37
N THR A 20 -34.07 -13.52 1.58
CA THR A 20 -34.97 -14.61 1.88
C THR A 20 -35.70 -14.35 3.19
N LYS A 21 -36.85 -15.06 3.37
CA LYS A 21 -37.59 -15.03 4.62
C LYS A 21 -37.35 -16.33 5.38
N ILE A 22 -37.12 -16.22 6.66
CA ILE A 22 -37.02 -17.31 7.62
C ILE A 22 -38.22 -17.21 8.52
N SER A 23 -39.02 -18.26 8.63
CA SER A 23 -40.21 -18.31 9.51
C SER A 23 -40.00 -19.39 10.56
N ALA A 24 -40.30 -19.05 11.80
CA ALA A 24 -40.40 -20.00 12.92
C ALA A 24 -41.88 -20.15 13.31
N THR A 25 -42.33 -21.38 13.52
CA THR A 25 -43.70 -21.65 13.96
C THR A 25 -43.65 -22.54 15.19
N SER A 26 -44.37 -22.18 16.24
CA SER A 26 -44.47 -22.99 17.46
C SER A 26 -45.32 -24.23 17.17
N MET A 27 -44.93 -25.35 17.77
CA MET A 27 -45.69 -26.59 17.67
C MET A 27 -47.03 -26.52 18.42
N GLU A 28 -47.11 -25.74 19.49
CA GLU A 28 -48.30 -25.47 20.27
C GLU A 28 -48.85 -24.10 19.92
N GLY A 29 -50.10 -24.03 19.55
CA GLY A 29 -50.80 -22.78 19.24
C GLY A 29 -50.55 -22.24 17.83
N ASN A 30 -49.66 -22.82 17.03
CA ASN A 30 -49.29 -22.39 15.65
C ASN A 30 -48.92 -20.90 15.55
N PHE A 31 -48.33 -20.32 16.58
CA PHE A 31 -47.80 -18.95 16.51
C PHE A 31 -46.58 -18.93 15.60
N SER A 32 -46.54 -17.98 14.66
CA SER A 32 -45.43 -17.83 13.72
C SER A 32 -44.85 -16.41 13.74
N ASP A 33 -43.54 -16.32 13.56
CA ASP A 33 -42.85 -15.08 13.33
C ASP A 33 -41.90 -15.23 12.11
N THR A 34 -41.58 -14.09 11.48
CA THR A 34 -40.81 -14.10 10.22
C THR A 34 -39.73 -13.06 10.26
N LEU A 35 -38.48 -13.50 10.00
CA LEU A 35 -37.32 -12.66 9.81
C LEU A 35 -37.00 -12.51 8.32
N VAL A 36 -36.73 -11.30 7.85
CA VAL A 36 -36.19 -11.06 6.52
C VAL A 36 -34.65 -11.06 6.65
N LEU A 37 -34.01 -12.02 5.98
CA LEU A 37 -32.56 -12.15 5.93
C LEU A 37 -32.06 -11.64 4.57
N THR A 38 -31.08 -10.70 4.59
CA THR A 38 -30.37 -10.24 3.40
C THR A 38 -28.93 -10.69 3.46
N VAL A 39 -28.48 -11.41 2.43
CA VAL A 39 -27.07 -11.76 2.20
C VAL A 39 -26.52 -10.78 1.19
N ALA A 40 -25.62 -9.91 1.65
CA ALA A 40 -24.97 -8.86 0.85
C ALA A 40 -23.47 -9.13 0.66
N PRO A 41 -22.85 -8.60 -0.40
CA PRO A 41 -21.40 -8.69 -0.55
C PRO A 41 -20.70 -7.97 0.61
N ILE A 42 -19.55 -8.50 1.00
CA ILE A 42 -18.69 -7.84 2.00
C ILE A 42 -17.94 -6.71 1.30
N SER A 43 -18.22 -5.49 1.70
CA SER A 43 -17.57 -4.30 1.15
C SER A 43 -16.17 -4.08 1.74
N VAL A 44 -15.32 -3.41 0.97
CA VAL A 44 -14.03 -2.90 1.43
C VAL A 44 -14.25 -1.85 2.53
N LYS A 45 -13.37 -1.86 3.53
CA LYS A 45 -13.32 -0.90 4.63
C LYS A 45 -11.98 -0.18 4.72
N GLY A 46 -11.02 -0.57 3.89
CA GLY A 46 -9.71 0.04 3.84
C GLY A 46 -8.75 -0.68 2.91
N VAL A 47 -7.64 -0.02 2.63
CA VAL A 47 -6.46 -0.56 1.94
C VAL A 47 -5.23 -0.14 2.72
N LYS A 48 -4.19 -0.97 2.73
CA LYS A 48 -2.93 -0.66 3.40
C LYS A 48 -1.76 -1.15 2.57
N ILE A 49 -0.79 -0.28 2.33
CA ILE A 49 0.50 -0.62 1.74
C ILE A 49 1.38 -1.21 2.84
N LEU A 50 1.99 -2.36 2.55
CA LEU A 50 2.87 -3.10 3.47
C LEU A 50 4.34 -2.93 3.11
N SER A 51 4.65 -2.45 1.91
CA SER A 51 6.01 -2.19 1.45
C SER A 51 6.57 -0.90 2.03
N GLY A 52 7.89 -0.88 2.24
CA GLY A 52 8.61 0.25 2.79
C GLY A 52 8.61 0.29 4.32
N THR A 53 9.24 1.33 4.86
CA THR A 53 9.29 1.62 6.30
C THR A 53 8.81 3.06 6.51
N ASP A 54 7.91 3.26 7.47
CA ASP A 54 7.33 4.58 7.77
C ASP A 54 6.74 5.30 6.53
N GLY A 55 6.09 4.51 5.63
CA GLY A 55 5.49 5.05 4.39
C GLY A 55 6.51 5.50 3.34
N LYS A 56 7.76 5.05 3.43
CA LYS A 56 8.83 5.38 2.50
C LYS A 56 9.57 4.14 1.99
N MET A 57 10.04 4.20 0.76
CA MET A 57 10.81 3.14 0.12
C MET A 57 11.84 3.75 -0.80
N THR A 58 13.03 3.15 -0.87
CA THR A 58 14.07 3.52 -1.84
C THR A 58 14.28 2.40 -2.84
N ILE A 59 14.32 2.74 -4.12
CA ILE A 59 14.61 1.81 -5.23
C ILE A 59 15.70 2.39 -6.13
N GLY A 60 16.42 1.52 -6.83
CA GLY A 60 17.40 1.96 -7.84
C GLY A 60 16.74 2.44 -9.13
N THR A 61 17.46 3.22 -9.93
CA THR A 61 17.09 3.52 -11.32
C THR A 61 17.02 2.24 -12.13
N SER A 62 16.07 2.15 -13.06
CA SER A 62 15.79 0.94 -13.88
C SER A 62 15.41 -0.31 -13.07
N SER A 63 15.09 -0.15 -11.80
CA SER A 63 14.64 -1.25 -10.94
C SER A 63 13.13 -1.38 -10.96
N ASN A 64 12.67 -2.63 -10.95
CA ASN A 64 11.26 -2.99 -10.85
C ASN A 64 10.97 -3.50 -9.43
N TYR A 65 9.87 -3.08 -8.86
CA TYR A 65 9.45 -3.55 -7.53
C TYR A 65 7.93 -3.73 -7.47
N ALA A 66 7.49 -4.87 -6.94
CA ALA A 66 6.07 -5.13 -6.69
C ALA A 66 5.70 -4.67 -5.26
N ILE A 67 4.81 -3.71 -5.15
CA ILE A 67 4.32 -3.21 -3.87
C ILE A 67 3.42 -4.26 -3.23
N ALA A 68 3.75 -4.68 -2.02
CA ALA A 68 2.87 -5.50 -1.19
C ALA A 68 1.82 -4.61 -0.53
N TYR A 69 0.55 -5.03 -0.60
CA TYR A 69 -0.57 -4.33 0.02
C TYR A 69 -1.66 -5.30 0.43
N GLU A 70 -2.58 -4.86 1.26
CA GLU A 70 -3.74 -5.63 1.69
C GLU A 70 -5.03 -4.83 1.58
N ILE A 71 -6.12 -5.53 1.28
CA ILE A 71 -7.49 -5.00 1.30
C ILE A 71 -8.17 -5.47 2.60
N ILE A 72 -8.84 -4.56 3.27
CA ILE A 72 -9.49 -4.79 4.54
C ILE A 72 -11.02 -4.72 4.36
N PRO A 73 -11.77 -5.78 4.73
CA PRO A 73 -11.29 -7.09 5.18
C PRO A 73 -10.79 -7.95 4.00
N ALA A 74 -9.93 -8.94 4.29
CA ALA A 74 -9.33 -9.79 3.27
C ALA A 74 -10.35 -10.63 2.45
N ASN A 75 -11.57 -10.81 2.95
CA ASN A 75 -12.70 -11.47 2.28
C ASN A 75 -13.67 -10.49 1.61
N ALA A 76 -13.30 -9.24 1.38
CA ALA A 76 -14.09 -8.29 0.60
C ALA A 76 -14.38 -8.85 -0.80
N ALA A 77 -15.59 -8.57 -1.31
CA ALA A 77 -16.08 -9.13 -2.58
C ALA A 77 -15.39 -8.47 -3.80
N ASN A 78 -15.17 -7.15 -3.75
CA ASN A 78 -14.46 -6.43 -4.79
C ASN A 78 -13.12 -5.91 -4.24
N LYS A 79 -12.01 -6.45 -4.75
CA LYS A 79 -10.64 -6.09 -4.33
C LYS A 79 -9.87 -5.32 -5.40
N ASN A 80 -10.58 -4.83 -6.41
CA ASN A 80 -9.95 -4.06 -7.46
C ASN A 80 -9.37 -2.75 -6.92
N THR A 81 -8.19 -2.41 -7.42
CA THR A 81 -7.48 -1.17 -7.06
C THR A 81 -6.97 -0.47 -8.31
N THR A 82 -6.87 0.84 -8.23
CA THR A 82 -6.14 1.69 -9.17
C THR A 82 -4.91 2.26 -8.51
N TRP A 83 -3.89 2.52 -9.31
CA TRP A 83 -2.59 2.99 -8.86
C TRP A 83 -2.16 4.21 -9.64
N GLU A 84 -1.71 5.23 -8.95
CA GLU A 84 -1.26 6.49 -9.54
C GLU A 84 0.08 6.93 -8.96
N SER A 85 0.89 7.60 -9.76
CA SER A 85 2.14 8.23 -9.35
C SER A 85 2.04 9.74 -9.50
N SER A 86 2.52 10.48 -8.52
CA SER A 86 2.59 11.95 -8.60
C SER A 86 3.60 12.46 -9.64
N ASP A 87 4.60 11.62 -9.98
CA ASP A 87 5.58 11.89 -11.04
C ASP A 87 5.93 10.59 -11.79
N PRO A 88 5.17 10.27 -12.86
CA PRO A 88 5.41 9.06 -13.64
C PRO A 88 6.76 9.02 -14.37
N GLU A 89 7.41 10.17 -14.56
CA GLU A 89 8.76 10.22 -15.12
C GLU A 89 9.85 9.81 -14.12
N THR A 90 9.59 9.98 -12.84
CA THR A 90 10.48 9.51 -11.77
C THR A 90 10.13 8.06 -11.38
N VAL A 91 8.84 7.79 -11.12
CA VAL A 91 8.32 6.48 -10.76
C VAL A 91 7.09 6.18 -11.60
N GLN A 92 7.20 5.27 -12.54
CA GLN A 92 6.03 4.73 -13.24
C GLN A 92 5.38 3.65 -12.36
N VAL A 93 4.05 3.67 -12.26
CA VAL A 93 3.28 2.63 -11.58
C VAL A 93 2.31 1.96 -12.56
N GLN A 94 2.17 0.64 -12.46
CA GLN A 94 1.21 -0.16 -13.21
C GLN A 94 0.05 -0.58 -12.30
N ASN A 95 -1.12 -0.84 -12.86
CA ASN A 95 -2.31 -1.29 -12.10
C ASN A 95 -2.12 -2.64 -11.37
N THR A 96 -1.01 -3.32 -11.61
CA THR A 96 -0.61 -4.55 -10.91
C THR A 96 0.24 -4.28 -9.66
N ALA A 97 0.26 -3.04 -9.16
CA ALA A 97 1.11 -2.60 -8.06
C ALA A 97 2.63 -2.75 -8.35
N LEU A 98 3.01 -2.81 -9.62
CA LEU A 98 4.41 -2.84 -10.05
C LEU A 98 4.89 -1.40 -10.28
N ILE A 99 5.97 -0.99 -9.61
CA ILE A 99 6.63 0.29 -9.83
C ILE A 99 7.96 0.12 -10.54
N ILE A 100 8.32 1.13 -11.33
CA ILE A 100 9.56 1.19 -12.11
C ILE A 100 10.21 2.54 -11.84
N GLY A 101 11.43 2.55 -11.32
CA GLY A 101 12.22 3.77 -11.14
C GLY A 101 12.90 4.15 -12.47
N HIS A 102 12.69 5.38 -12.95
CA HIS A 102 13.26 5.84 -14.22
C HIS A 102 14.44 6.81 -14.02
N LYS A 103 14.27 7.80 -13.16
CA LYS A 103 15.31 8.82 -12.87
C LYS A 103 15.40 9.08 -11.38
N ASN A 104 16.52 9.60 -10.92
CA ASN A 104 16.69 10.03 -9.53
C ASN A 104 15.65 11.08 -9.17
N GLY A 105 15.01 10.91 -8.02
CA GLY A 105 13.96 11.82 -7.55
C GLY A 105 13.04 11.15 -6.53
N THR A 106 11.93 11.81 -6.25
CA THR A 106 10.93 11.31 -5.29
C THR A 106 9.54 11.44 -5.90
N ALA A 107 8.74 10.40 -5.80
CA ALA A 107 7.34 10.42 -6.18
C ALA A 107 6.46 9.77 -5.10
N ILE A 108 5.21 10.19 -5.04
CA ILE A 108 4.19 9.56 -4.18
C ILE A 108 3.37 8.61 -5.05
N VAL A 109 3.33 7.35 -4.67
CA VAL A 109 2.48 6.33 -5.28
C VAL A 109 1.25 6.16 -4.40
N THR A 110 0.07 6.31 -5.00
CA THR A 110 -1.23 6.21 -4.33
C THR A 110 -1.97 4.99 -4.85
N VAL A 111 -2.50 4.19 -3.95
CA VAL A 111 -3.48 3.14 -4.26
C VAL A 111 -4.88 3.63 -3.89
N THR A 112 -5.87 3.32 -4.74
CA THR A 112 -7.28 3.62 -4.48
C THR A 112 -8.11 2.37 -4.73
N THR A 113 -8.99 2.00 -3.80
CA THR A 113 -9.91 0.88 -3.99
C THR A 113 -11.11 1.29 -4.84
N GLU A 114 -11.56 0.41 -5.75
CA GLU A 114 -12.77 0.64 -6.54
C GLU A 114 -14.03 0.63 -5.65
N ASP A 115 -14.11 -0.30 -4.70
CA ASP A 115 -15.18 -0.33 -3.69
C ASP A 115 -14.81 0.58 -2.53
N GLY A 116 -15.58 1.64 -2.34
CA GLY A 116 -15.49 2.58 -1.23
C GLY A 116 -14.45 3.70 -1.39
N GLY A 117 -13.58 3.68 -2.41
CA GLY A 117 -12.60 4.76 -2.68
C GLY A 117 -11.55 4.97 -1.59
N PHE A 118 -11.24 3.94 -0.81
CA PHE A 118 -10.21 4.03 0.23
C PHE A 118 -8.83 4.16 -0.39
N GLN A 119 -7.97 4.98 0.23
CA GLN A 119 -6.63 5.28 -0.28
C GLN A 119 -5.55 5.00 0.75
N ASP A 120 -4.36 4.66 0.25
CA ASP A 120 -3.11 4.68 0.99
C ASP A 120 -1.97 5.13 0.08
N MET A 121 -0.87 5.63 0.66
CA MET A 121 0.22 6.28 -0.06
C MET A 121 1.58 5.75 0.37
N LEU A 122 2.50 5.68 -0.61
CA LEU A 122 3.89 5.33 -0.42
C LEU A 122 4.78 6.38 -1.08
N THR A 123 5.69 6.99 -0.31
CA THR A 123 6.74 7.83 -0.87
C THR A 123 7.86 6.95 -1.41
N VAL A 124 8.09 7.01 -2.72
CA VAL A 124 9.14 6.25 -3.39
C VAL A 124 10.27 7.20 -3.76
N ILE A 125 11.46 6.88 -3.29
CA ILE A 125 12.71 7.58 -3.60
C ILE A 125 13.46 6.73 -4.60
N VAL A 126 13.78 7.29 -5.76
CA VAL A 126 14.60 6.62 -6.78
C VAL A 126 16.00 7.19 -6.70
N GLY A 127 16.98 6.34 -6.48
CA GLY A 127 18.39 6.74 -6.37
C GLY A 127 19.27 5.53 -6.11
N ASP A 128 20.54 5.67 -6.38
CA ASP A 128 21.53 4.58 -6.26
C ASP A 128 21.89 4.22 -4.81
N GLY A 129 21.12 4.72 -3.83
CA GLY A 129 21.42 4.52 -2.40
C GLY A 129 22.69 5.23 -1.93
N THR A 130 23.35 5.97 -2.79
CA THR A 130 24.57 6.74 -2.51
C THR A 130 24.31 8.24 -2.40
N ALA A 131 23.04 8.67 -2.45
CA ALA A 131 22.71 10.02 -2.05
C ALA A 131 22.85 10.14 -0.52
N VAL A 132 24.06 10.20 -0.03
CA VAL A 132 24.35 11.17 1.02
C VAL A 132 23.97 12.50 0.36
N GLU A 133 22.75 13.00 0.60
CA GLU A 133 22.47 14.41 0.37
C GLU A 133 23.68 15.13 0.98
N ASN A 134 24.30 15.98 0.17
CA ASN A 134 25.38 16.82 0.66
C ASN A 134 24.86 17.45 1.95
N ILE A 135 25.30 16.94 3.10
CA ILE A 135 25.18 17.65 4.35
C ILE A 135 26.15 18.80 4.20
N TYR A 136 25.73 19.81 3.43
CA TYR A 136 26.28 21.13 3.56
C TYR A 136 25.71 21.65 4.88
N ASP A 137 26.47 21.44 5.94
CA ASP A 137 26.31 22.25 7.12
C ASP A 137 26.55 23.70 6.68
N GLU A 138 25.59 24.59 6.89
CA GLU A 138 25.74 26.04 6.69
C GLU A 138 26.81 26.62 7.63
N ALA A 139 27.41 25.83 8.49
CA ALA A 139 28.55 26.15 9.31
C ALA A 139 29.87 25.99 8.53
N GLY A 140 30.06 26.83 7.51
CA GLY A 140 31.36 27.26 7.03
C GLY A 140 32.47 26.21 6.86
N LEU A 141 32.24 25.16 6.04
CA LEU A 141 33.34 24.31 5.59
C LEU A 141 34.40 25.20 4.90
N ASP A 142 35.61 25.19 5.41
CA ASP A 142 36.72 25.89 4.77
C ASP A 142 36.99 25.26 3.40
N VAL A 143 36.59 25.96 2.34
CA VAL A 143 36.77 25.50 0.95
C VAL A 143 38.23 25.24 0.57
N ASN A 144 39.17 25.67 1.39
CA ASN A 144 40.63 25.50 1.23
C ASN A 144 41.19 24.41 2.14
N ALA A 145 40.39 23.86 3.08
CA ALA A 145 40.85 22.75 3.92
C ALA A 145 41.06 21.48 3.10
N PRO A 146 42.07 20.68 3.40
CA PRO A 146 42.28 19.40 2.73
C PRO A 146 41.15 18.43 3.06
N MET A 147 40.65 17.77 2.04
CA MET A 147 39.63 16.74 2.16
C MET A 147 40.25 15.35 2.13
N TYR A 148 39.72 14.44 2.94
CA TYR A 148 40.18 13.06 3.02
C TYR A 148 39.00 12.10 2.84
N ASP A 149 39.23 10.95 2.18
CA ASP A 149 38.24 9.88 2.14
C ASP A 149 38.17 9.15 3.50
N VAL A 150 37.23 8.22 3.65
CA VAL A 150 37.04 7.43 4.88
C VAL A 150 38.24 6.52 5.22
N LEU A 151 39.20 6.36 4.30
CA LEU A 151 40.44 5.64 4.50
C LEU A 151 41.61 6.58 4.85
N GLY A 152 41.34 7.89 5.01
CA GLY A 152 42.34 8.88 5.34
C GLY A 152 43.21 9.33 4.14
N ARG A 153 42.82 9.04 2.90
CA ARG A 153 43.55 9.51 1.70
C ARG A 153 43.05 10.88 1.30
N GLN A 154 43.98 11.80 1.06
CA GLN A 154 43.62 13.12 0.56
C GLN A 154 42.99 13.04 -0.82
N VAL A 155 41.87 13.73 -0.98
CA VAL A 155 41.06 13.75 -2.22
C VAL A 155 40.81 15.18 -2.67
N ASP A 156 40.54 15.37 -3.93
CA ASP A 156 40.22 16.67 -4.51
C ASP A 156 38.70 16.91 -4.60
N LYS A 157 38.31 18.10 -5.03
CA LYS A 157 36.90 18.52 -5.18
C LYS A 157 36.08 17.72 -6.23
N THR A 158 36.72 16.85 -7.00
CA THR A 158 36.07 16.01 -8.00
C THR A 158 35.74 14.62 -7.46
N TYR A 159 36.23 14.33 -6.24
CA TYR A 159 35.98 13.04 -5.59
C TYR A 159 34.50 12.83 -5.30
N ARG A 160 34.01 11.63 -5.63
CA ARG A 160 32.61 11.22 -5.45
C ARG A 160 32.53 10.15 -4.37
N GLY A 161 32.64 10.55 -3.11
CA GLY A 161 32.57 9.66 -1.97
C GLY A 161 32.41 10.44 -0.67
N ILE A 162 32.39 9.75 0.47
CA ILE A 162 32.32 10.40 1.78
C ILE A 162 33.68 11.03 2.05
N VAL A 163 33.69 12.31 2.41
CA VAL A 163 34.90 13.07 2.80
C VAL A 163 34.83 13.51 4.24
N ILE A 164 35.97 13.55 4.90
CA ILE A 164 36.17 14.08 6.26
C ILE A 164 37.08 15.30 6.16
N GLN A 165 36.67 16.38 6.75
CA GLN A 165 37.53 17.58 6.96
C GLN A 165 37.90 17.67 8.44
N ASN A 166 39.15 17.96 8.74
CA ASN A 166 39.62 18.22 10.09
C ASN A 166 39.64 19.72 10.35
#